data_5d921efed2c59c902a3bca338d7921ba
#
_entry.id   5d921efed2c59c902a3bca338d7921ba
#
_cell.length_a   1.000
_cell.length_b   1.000
_cell.length_c   1.000
_cell.angle_alpha   90.00
_cell.angle_beta   90.00
_cell.angle_gamma   90.00
#
_symmetry.space_group_name_H-M   'P 1'
#
loop_
_entity.id
_entity.type
_entity.pdbx_description
1 polymer ?
#
loop_
_entity_poly.entity_id
_entity_poly.type
_entity_poly.pdbx_seq_one_letter_code
_entity_poly.pdbx_strand_id
1 'polypeptide(L)'
;MKRVAFVAILGLALVSSKAKAEDSSPAQVQKGAELFALNCATCHGTRMRNPQWAIDLRTFPKDAKPRFIDSVMNGKRNMPPWDDVLKNEEVEALWAYVSSGDRD
;
A
#
# COMPACT_ATOMS: atom_id res chain seq x y z
N MET A 1 -25.03 -22.52 54.88
CA MET A 1 -24.74 -22.28 54.43
C MET A 1 -24.04 -21.78 53.53
N LYS A 2 -23.84 -21.56 52.89
CA LYS A 2 -23.19 -21.13 52.19
C LYS A 2 -22.97 -20.64 51.23
N ARG A 3 -22.73 -20.24 50.57
CA ARG A 3 -22.55 -19.68 49.72
C ARG A 3 -21.84 -19.47 48.81
N VAL A 4 -21.71 -19.14 48.02
CA VAL A 4 -21.11 -19.02 47.16
C VAL A 4 -20.79 -18.23 46.32
N ALA A 5 -20.35 -17.89 45.73
CA ALA A 5 -20.03 -17.09 45.06
C ALA A 5 -19.67 -17.05 43.93
N PHE A 6 -19.53 -16.97 43.20
CA PHE A 6 -19.15 -16.89 42.13
C PHE A 6 -18.66 -15.94 41.34
N VAL A 7 -18.32 -15.67 40.64
CA VAL A 7 -17.78 -14.93 39.96
C VAL A 7 -17.68 -14.71 38.76
N ALA A 8 -17.58 -14.23 38.20
CA ALA A 8 -17.68 -13.91 37.09
C ALA A 8 -16.73 -13.50 36.31
N ILE A 9 -16.46 -13.45 35.63
CA ILE A 9 -15.57 -13.12 34.91
C ILE A 9 -15.53 -12.57 33.82
N LEU A 10 -15.43 -12.13 33.21
CA LEU A 10 -15.35 -11.51 32.22
C LEU A 10 -14.68 -11.39 31.27
N GLY A 11 -14.59 -11.36 30.64
CA GLY A 11 -14.13 -11.38 29.60
C GLY A 11 -13.61 -10.43 28.98
N LEU A 12 -13.24 -10.20 28.31
CA LEU A 12 -12.72 -9.36 27.71
C LEU A 12 -12.50 -9.22 26.49
N ALA A 13 -12.53 -8.96 25.90
CA ALA A 13 -12.54 -8.73 24.78
C ALA A 13 -11.61 -8.10 24.13
N LEU A 14 -11.20 -8.10 23.47
CA LEU A 14 -10.32 -7.59 22.90
C LEU A 14 -10.37 -7.28 21.69
N VAL A 15 -10.34 -6.78 21.10
CA VAL A 15 -10.41 -6.41 20.02
C VAL A 15 -9.50 -5.93 19.24
N SER A 16 -9.11 -6.06 18.63
CA SER A 16 -8.23 -5.80 17.92
C SER A 16 -8.42 -5.10 16.85
N SER A 17 -8.27 -4.41 16.54
CA SER A 17 -8.52 -3.73 15.58
C SER A 17 -7.66 -3.66 14.60
N LYS A 18 -7.50 -3.91 13.82
CA LYS A 18 -6.80 -3.91 12.90
C LYS A 18 -6.68 -2.85 12.19
N ALA A 19 -6.34 -2.22 12.15
CA ALA A 19 -6.21 -1.19 11.62
C ALA A 19 -5.73 -1.19 10.43
N LYS A 20 -5.67 -1.03 9.78
CA LYS A 20 -5.33 -0.95 8.71
C LYS A 20 -4.23 -0.53 8.36
N ALA A 21 -3.65 -0.61 8.48
CA ALA A 21 -2.50 -0.29 8.25
C ALA A 21 -2.23 -0.55 7.03
N GLU A 22 -2.89 -0.59 6.42
CA GLU A 22 -2.72 -0.97 5.30
C GLU A 22 -1.57 -0.59 4.71
N ASP A 23 -1.01 0.24 4.90
CA ASP A 23 0.04 0.53 4.18
C ASP A 23 1.28 0.35 4.67
N SER A 24 1.52 -0.11 5.62
CA SER A 24 2.81 -0.08 6.07
C SER A 24 3.43 -1.34 6.37
N SER A 25 2.83 -2.46 6.17
CA SER A 25 3.48 -3.71 6.53
C SER A 25 4.68 -3.94 5.63
N PRO A 26 5.77 -4.45 6.16
CA PRO A 26 6.93 -4.75 5.32
C PRO A 26 6.62 -5.71 4.19
N ALA A 27 5.73 -6.67 4.44
CA ALA A 27 5.36 -7.61 3.37
C ALA A 27 4.64 -6.90 2.24
N GLN A 28 3.81 -5.95 2.55
CA GLN A 28 3.10 -5.22 1.53
C GLN A 28 4.03 -4.31 0.76
N VAL A 29 4.95 -3.66 1.43
CA VAL A 29 5.93 -2.83 0.75
C VAL A 29 6.79 -3.69 -0.18
N GLN A 30 7.18 -4.88 0.27
CA GLN A 30 7.97 -5.77 -0.56
C GLN A 30 7.18 -6.21 -1.79
N LYS A 31 5.92 -6.54 -1.61
CA LYS A 31 5.10 -6.92 -2.74
C LYS A 31 4.99 -5.77 -3.73
N GLY A 32 4.83 -4.57 -3.23
CA GLY A 32 4.77 -3.39 -4.09
C GLY A 32 6.07 -3.17 -4.84
N ALA A 33 7.20 -3.42 -4.18
CA ALA A 33 8.50 -3.27 -4.83
C ALA A 33 8.62 -4.25 -6.00
N GLU A 34 8.15 -5.48 -5.81
CA GLU A 34 8.21 -6.46 -6.87
C GLU A 34 7.30 -6.08 -8.04
N LEU A 35 6.10 -5.63 -7.74
CA LEU A 35 5.19 -5.21 -8.79
C LEU A 35 5.73 -3.99 -9.54
N PHE A 36 6.36 -3.08 -8.81
CA PHE A 36 6.93 -1.91 -9.42
C PHE A 36 8.05 -2.30 -10.37
N ALA A 37 8.91 -3.21 -9.95
CA ALA A 37 10.03 -3.62 -10.79
C ALA A 37 9.53 -4.25 -12.09
N LEU A 38 8.43 -4.99 -12.01
CA LEU A 38 7.93 -5.65 -13.21
C LEU A 38 7.17 -4.73 -14.13
N ASN A 39 6.47 -3.77 -13.61
CA ASN A 39 5.52 -3.03 -14.42
C ASN A 39 5.78 -1.54 -14.57
N CYS A 40 6.50 -0.96 -13.66
CA CYS A 40 6.57 0.50 -13.59
C CYS A 40 7.98 1.04 -13.83
N ALA A 41 8.99 0.24 -13.57
CA ALA A 41 10.35 0.71 -13.59
C ALA A 41 10.82 1.16 -14.96
N THR A 42 10.23 0.62 -16.03
CA THR A 42 10.64 0.99 -17.36
C THR A 42 10.54 2.50 -17.56
N CYS A 43 9.50 3.12 -17.04
CA CYS A 43 9.33 4.55 -17.19
C CYS A 43 9.74 5.32 -15.94
N HIS A 44 9.49 4.76 -14.77
CA HIS A 44 9.73 5.49 -13.54
C HIS A 44 11.10 5.21 -12.90
N GLY A 45 11.88 4.35 -13.53
CA GLY A 45 13.23 4.09 -13.05
C GLY A 45 13.29 2.94 -12.07
N THR A 46 14.41 2.22 -12.08
CA THR A 46 14.63 1.15 -11.13
C THR A 46 14.61 1.74 -9.73
N ARG A 47 13.79 1.16 -8.87
CA ARG A 47 13.65 1.65 -7.51
C ARG A 47 13.24 3.12 -7.47
N MET A 48 12.48 3.55 -8.47
CA MET A 48 12.00 4.93 -8.59
C MET A 48 13.13 5.95 -8.79
N ARG A 49 14.30 5.50 -9.17
CA ARG A 49 15.41 6.42 -9.36
C ARG A 49 15.65 6.68 -10.82
N ASN A 50 16.08 7.88 -11.11
CA ASN A 50 16.42 8.27 -12.49
C ASN A 50 15.27 8.02 -13.45
N PRO A 51 14.09 8.56 -13.17
CA PRO A 51 12.98 8.38 -14.11
C PRO A 51 13.32 9.10 -15.40
N GLN A 52 12.86 8.53 -16.53
CA GLN A 52 13.18 9.11 -17.77
C GLN A 52 12.34 10.33 -17.98
N TRP A 53 11.17 10.18 -18.56
CA TRP A 53 10.28 11.29 -18.77
C TRP A 53 9.16 11.33 -17.76
N ALA A 54 9.04 10.34 -16.94
CA ALA A 54 7.98 10.27 -15.94
C ALA A 54 8.36 11.09 -14.72
N ILE A 55 7.37 11.41 -13.90
CA ILE A 55 7.66 12.18 -12.71
C ILE A 55 8.41 11.31 -11.69
N ASP A 56 9.10 11.97 -10.79
CA ASP A 56 9.84 11.29 -9.76
C ASP A 56 8.87 10.88 -8.65
N LEU A 57 8.54 9.61 -8.59
CA LEU A 57 7.55 9.13 -7.66
C LEU A 57 7.99 9.21 -6.21
N ARG A 58 9.28 9.37 -5.96
CA ARG A 58 9.73 9.51 -4.58
C ARG A 58 9.27 10.82 -3.97
N THR A 59 8.89 11.78 -4.82
CA THR A 59 8.37 13.04 -4.32
C THR A 59 6.84 13.10 -4.38
N PHE A 60 6.20 11.99 -4.71
CA PHE A 60 4.74 11.99 -4.77
C PHE A 60 4.17 12.24 -3.39
N PRO A 61 3.15 13.10 -3.27
CA PRO A 61 2.63 13.46 -1.95
C PRO A 61 2.07 12.26 -1.22
N LYS A 62 2.47 12.11 0.03
CA LYS A 62 2.07 10.94 0.79
C LYS A 62 0.63 10.98 1.21
N ASP A 63 -0.04 12.10 1.09
CA ASP A 63 -1.44 12.20 1.42
C ASP A 63 -2.31 12.15 0.17
N ALA A 64 -1.77 11.76 -0.97
CA ALA A 64 -2.53 11.75 -2.22
C ALA A 64 -2.78 10.36 -2.74
N LYS A 65 -3.07 9.41 -1.86
CA LYS A 65 -3.32 8.04 -2.26
C LYS A 65 -4.43 7.92 -3.31
N PRO A 66 -5.56 8.61 -3.15
CA PRO A 66 -6.61 8.48 -4.16
C PRO A 66 -6.16 8.92 -5.55
N ARG A 67 -5.33 9.96 -5.61
CA ARG A 67 -4.82 10.41 -6.90
C ARG A 67 -3.87 9.38 -7.50
N PHE A 68 -3.08 8.74 -6.66
CA PHE A 68 -2.18 7.69 -7.12
C PHE A 68 -2.98 6.54 -7.72
N ILE A 69 -3.98 6.07 -6.99
CA ILE A 69 -4.77 4.94 -7.44
C ILE A 69 -5.51 5.29 -8.73
N ASP A 70 -6.07 6.48 -8.80
CA ASP A 70 -6.77 6.89 -10.00
C ASP A 70 -5.84 6.93 -11.21
N SER A 71 -4.63 7.45 -11.02
CA SER A 71 -3.68 7.54 -12.14
C SER A 71 -3.24 6.17 -12.61
N VAL A 72 -3.03 5.24 -11.68
CA VAL A 72 -2.60 3.91 -12.07
C VAL A 72 -3.74 3.16 -12.76
N MET A 73 -4.92 3.22 -12.21
CA MET A 73 -6.00 2.42 -12.75
C MET A 73 -6.53 2.99 -14.06
N ASN A 74 -6.60 4.29 -14.20
CA ASN A 74 -7.22 4.91 -15.36
C ASN A 74 -6.25 5.56 -16.32
N GLY A 75 -4.98 5.63 -15.94
CA GLY A 75 -3.99 6.26 -16.79
C GLY A 75 -4.00 7.76 -16.63
N LYS A 76 -2.92 8.40 -17.08
CA LYS A 76 -2.83 9.82 -17.02
C LYS A 76 -1.80 10.26 -18.04
N ARG A 77 -2.22 11.08 -18.99
CA ARG A 77 -1.30 11.55 -20.04
C ARG A 77 -0.68 10.37 -20.75
N ASN A 78 0.62 10.27 -20.75
CA ASN A 78 1.29 9.18 -21.44
C ASN A 78 1.33 7.89 -20.65
N MET A 79 0.90 7.91 -19.40
CA MET A 79 0.87 6.70 -18.60
C MET A 79 -0.40 5.93 -18.92
N PRO A 80 -0.29 4.69 -19.36
CA PRO A 80 -1.49 3.92 -19.71
C PRO A 80 -2.23 3.44 -18.48
N PRO A 81 -3.50 3.10 -18.64
CA PRO A 81 -4.25 2.55 -17.53
C PRO A 81 -3.85 1.11 -17.24
N TRP A 82 -3.90 0.74 -15.98
CA TRP A 82 -3.46 -0.60 -15.56
C TRP A 82 -4.60 -1.41 -14.95
N ASP A 83 -5.85 -0.93 -15.08
CA ASP A 83 -6.97 -1.61 -14.45
C ASP A 83 -7.21 -3.01 -15.02
N ASP A 84 -6.73 -3.30 -16.23
CA ASP A 84 -6.87 -4.63 -16.76
C ASP A 84 -5.74 -5.56 -16.34
N VAL A 85 -4.68 -5.02 -15.78
CA VAL A 85 -3.49 -5.79 -15.46
C VAL A 85 -3.35 -6.00 -13.97
N LEU A 86 -3.70 -5.00 -13.19
CA LEU A 86 -3.46 -5.04 -11.75
C LEU A 86 -4.78 -5.11 -10.99
N LYS A 87 -4.77 -5.94 -9.95
CA LYS A 87 -5.91 -6.02 -9.07
C LYS A 87 -5.84 -4.92 -8.04
N ASN A 88 -6.94 -4.64 -7.39
CA ASN A 88 -6.97 -3.58 -6.40
C ASN A 88 -5.93 -3.77 -5.32
N GLU A 89 -5.78 -4.98 -4.82
CA GLU A 89 -4.82 -5.18 -3.75
C GLU A 89 -3.40 -5.06 -4.25
N GLU A 90 -3.17 -5.25 -5.54
CA GLU A 90 -1.84 -5.02 -6.09
C GLU A 90 -1.54 -3.53 -6.18
N VAL A 91 -2.54 -2.73 -6.52
CA VAL A 91 -2.35 -1.30 -6.54
C VAL A 91 -2.14 -0.76 -5.13
N GLU A 92 -2.81 -1.36 -4.14
CA GLU A 92 -2.56 -1.00 -2.76
C GLU A 92 -1.12 -1.30 -2.36
N ALA A 93 -0.59 -2.43 -2.79
CA ALA A 93 0.80 -2.76 -2.50
C ALA A 93 1.75 -1.79 -3.19
N LEU A 94 1.44 -1.42 -4.43
CA LEU A 94 2.25 -0.43 -5.11
C LEU A 94 2.25 0.89 -4.36
N TRP A 95 1.09 1.30 -3.85
CA TRP A 95 1.05 2.53 -3.07
C TRP A 95 1.91 2.41 -1.82
N ALA A 96 1.85 1.25 -1.14
CA ALA A 96 2.67 1.06 0.04
C ALA A 96 4.15 1.25 -0.29
N TYR A 97 4.57 0.72 -1.43
CA TYR A 97 5.97 0.85 -1.82
C TYR A 97 6.31 2.28 -2.21
N VAL A 98 5.50 2.90 -3.06
CA VAL A 98 5.79 4.25 -3.53
C VAL A 98 5.79 5.22 -2.37
N SER A 99 4.81 5.11 -1.48
CA SER A 99 4.74 6.05 -0.37
C SER A 99 5.85 5.81 0.66
N SER A 100 6.49 4.64 0.64
CA SER A 100 7.62 4.40 1.51
C SER A 100 8.86 5.14 1.03
N GLY A 101 8.90 5.53 -0.23
CA GLY A 101 10.05 6.21 -0.78
C GLY A 101 11.21 5.29 -1.11
N ASP A 102 10.96 3.98 -1.04
CA ASP A 102 12.03 2.98 -1.27
C ASP A 102 13.22 3.27 -0.40
N ARG A 103 12.93 3.50 0.92
CA ARG A 103 14.00 3.72 1.76
C ARG A 103 14.57 2.52 2.16
N ASP A 104 15.70 2.30 2.17
CA ASP A 104 16.17 1.12 2.63
C ASP A 104 17.14 1.22 3.53
#